data_52666a25c7102b2b834070089e0f453e
#
_entry.id   52666a25c7102b2b834070089e0f453e
#
_cell.length_a   1.000
_cell.length_b   1.000
_cell.length_c   1.000
_cell.angle_alpha   90.00
_cell.angle_beta   90.00
_cell.angle_gamma   90.00
#
_symmetry.space_group_name_H-M   'P 1'
#
loop_
_entity.id
_entity.type
_entity.pdbx_description
1 polymer ?
#
loop_
_entity_poly.entity_id
_entity_poly.type
_entity_poly.pdbx_seq_one_letter_code
_entity_poly.pdbx_strand_id
1 'polypeptide(L)'
;MLVPITRSDEPELVLTLRASGLSTHGGEVAFPGGRRDPEDPDLIFTALREAEEEIGLPPGLVEVIGPLSPLISLHGIKVTPYVGVIPDFVEYRANDAEIAAVFSVPLEFFRKDPREHTHRIDYQGRSWYVPSYRYGEYKIWGLTAIMIVELINLLYDAKISLHQPPKSFINI
;
A
#
# COMPACT_ATOMS: atom_id res chain seq x y z
N MET A 1 -9.60 0.13 0.03
CA MET A 1 -8.27 -0.05 0.64
C MET A 1 -7.85 1.26 1.28
N LEU A 2 -7.30 1.22 2.48
CA LEU A 2 -6.82 2.40 3.20
C LEU A 2 -5.29 2.48 3.12
N VAL A 3 -4.77 3.67 2.84
CA VAL A 3 -3.34 3.98 2.85
C VAL A 3 -3.07 4.91 4.04
N PRO A 4 -2.75 4.37 5.22
CA PRO A 4 -2.60 5.18 6.43
C PRO A 4 -1.24 5.87 6.49
N ILE A 5 -1.24 7.17 6.77
CA ILE A 5 -0.04 7.98 7.00
C ILE A 5 -0.10 8.57 8.40
N THR A 6 0.95 8.41 9.18
CA THR A 6 1.01 9.01 10.52
C THR A 6 1.19 10.52 10.46
N ARG A 7 0.53 11.24 11.38
CA ARG A 7 0.68 12.67 11.55
C ARG A 7 1.86 12.96 12.47
N SER A 8 3.04 13.06 11.88
CA SER A 8 4.27 13.33 12.60
C SER A 8 5.24 14.15 11.74
N ASP A 9 6.32 14.65 12.32
CA ASP A 9 7.38 15.34 11.59
C ASP A 9 8.12 14.40 10.61
N GLU A 10 8.17 13.12 10.96
CA GLU A 10 8.66 12.07 10.09
C GLU A 10 7.52 11.07 9.79
N PRO A 11 6.64 11.40 8.84
CA PRO A 11 5.46 10.57 8.59
C PRO A 11 5.83 9.18 8.07
N GLU A 12 5.07 8.20 8.54
CA GLU A 12 5.24 6.79 8.18
C GLU A 12 3.99 6.23 7.53
N LEU A 13 4.19 5.31 6.59
CA LEU A 13 3.12 4.45 6.06
C LEU A 13 2.92 3.26 6.97
N VAL A 14 1.67 2.92 7.26
CA VAL A 14 1.30 1.72 8.00
C VAL A 14 0.92 0.62 7.02
N LEU A 15 1.61 -0.50 7.12
CA LEU A 15 1.48 -1.66 6.25
C LEU A 15 1.18 -2.91 7.05
N THR A 16 0.68 -3.93 6.38
CA THR A 16 0.40 -5.23 6.97
C THR A 16 1.18 -6.33 6.26
N LEU A 17 1.57 -7.35 6.99
CA LEU A 17 1.97 -8.64 6.44
C LEU A 17 0.79 -9.58 6.57
N ARG A 18 0.28 -10.08 5.46
CA ARG A 18 -0.85 -11.01 5.44
C ARG A 18 -0.43 -12.38 5.95
N ALA A 19 -1.32 -13.04 6.69
CA ALA A 19 -1.06 -14.37 7.19
C ALA A 19 -0.80 -15.37 6.05
N SER A 20 0.16 -16.26 6.23
CA SER A 20 0.62 -17.19 5.18
C SER A 20 -0.42 -18.27 4.82
N GLY A 21 -1.36 -18.57 5.72
CA GLY A 21 -2.40 -19.59 5.51
C GLY A 21 -3.60 -19.14 4.69
N LEU A 22 -3.61 -17.89 4.19
CA LEU A 22 -4.72 -17.38 3.38
C LEU A 22 -4.73 -17.97 1.97
N SER A 23 -5.93 -18.18 1.42
CA SER A 23 -6.13 -18.71 0.07
C SER A 23 -5.59 -17.79 -1.03
N THR A 24 -5.54 -16.48 -0.77
CA THR A 24 -5.04 -15.47 -1.70
C THR A 24 -4.08 -14.52 -1.00
N HIS A 25 -2.96 -14.20 -1.66
CA HIS A 25 -1.97 -13.23 -1.20
C HIS A 25 -1.40 -13.47 0.20
N GLY A 26 -1.40 -14.73 0.66
CA GLY A 26 -0.77 -15.09 1.93
C GLY A 26 0.72 -14.78 1.93
N GLY A 27 1.22 -14.19 3.03
CA GLY A 27 2.62 -13.81 3.17
C GLY A 27 3.03 -12.53 2.42
N GLU A 28 2.11 -11.85 1.76
CA GLU A 28 2.38 -10.59 1.06
C GLU A 28 2.18 -9.37 1.95
N VAL A 29 2.96 -8.33 1.68
CA VAL A 29 2.77 -7.00 2.27
C VAL A 29 1.68 -6.27 1.51
N ALA A 30 0.73 -5.72 2.24
CA ALA A 30 -0.39 -4.98 1.69
C ALA A 30 -0.85 -3.85 2.62
N PHE A 31 -1.57 -2.89 2.07
CA PHE A 31 -2.35 -1.95 2.86
C PHE A 31 -3.63 -2.62 3.38
N PRO A 32 -4.17 -2.16 4.53
CA PRO A 32 -5.45 -2.66 5.03
C PRO A 32 -6.57 -2.45 4.00
N GLY A 33 -7.38 -3.47 3.79
CA GLY A 33 -8.50 -3.36 2.86
C GLY A 33 -9.13 -4.69 2.52
N GLY A 34 -10.24 -4.62 1.82
CA GLY A 34 -10.99 -5.79 1.41
C GLY A 34 -12.11 -5.43 0.45
N ARG A 35 -13.01 -6.38 0.24
CA ARG A 35 -14.16 -6.23 -0.65
C ARG A 35 -15.25 -5.41 0.01
N ARG A 36 -15.95 -4.64 -0.82
CA ARG A 36 -17.17 -3.96 -0.40
C ARG A 36 -18.26 -4.97 -0.07
N ASP A 37 -18.84 -4.84 1.11
CA ASP A 37 -20.04 -5.55 1.47
C ASP A 37 -21.29 -4.82 0.93
N PRO A 38 -22.42 -5.53 0.70
CA PRO A 38 -23.64 -4.89 0.22
C PRO A 38 -24.16 -3.76 1.12
N GLU A 39 -23.92 -3.85 2.43
CA GLU A 39 -24.31 -2.84 3.41
C GLU A 39 -23.40 -1.62 3.46
N ASP A 40 -22.21 -1.70 2.89
CA ASP A 40 -21.27 -0.57 2.85
C ASP A 40 -21.83 0.53 1.93
N PRO A 41 -22.04 1.76 2.44
CA PRO A 41 -22.63 2.84 1.64
C PRO A 41 -21.71 3.27 0.50
N ASP A 42 -20.38 3.21 0.72
CA ASP A 42 -19.35 3.59 -0.27
C ASP A 42 -18.02 2.87 -0.01
N LEU A 43 -17.04 3.10 -0.88
CA LEU A 43 -15.73 2.46 -0.76
C LEU A 43 -14.86 3.06 0.36
N ILE A 44 -15.10 4.29 0.76
CA ILE A 44 -14.42 4.89 1.93
C ILE A 44 -14.82 4.13 3.19
N PHE A 45 -16.11 3.88 3.35
CA PHE A 45 -16.63 3.08 4.47
C PHE A 45 -16.01 1.69 4.48
N THR A 46 -15.93 1.03 3.32
CA THR A 46 -15.27 -0.28 3.18
C THR A 46 -13.82 -0.23 3.64
N ALA A 47 -13.07 0.78 3.21
CA ALA A 47 -11.65 0.93 3.58
C ALA A 47 -11.48 1.10 5.09
N LEU A 48 -12.32 1.90 5.73
CA LEU A 48 -12.28 2.14 7.18
C LEU A 48 -12.73 0.92 7.97
N ARG A 49 -13.80 0.25 7.54
CA ARG A 49 -14.31 -0.98 8.18
C ARG A 49 -13.25 -2.09 8.15
N GLU A 50 -12.65 -2.33 6.99
CA GLU A 50 -11.62 -3.35 6.84
C GLU A 50 -10.37 -3.04 7.68
N ALA A 51 -9.95 -1.78 7.76
CA ALA A 51 -8.83 -1.38 8.60
C ALA A 51 -9.12 -1.61 10.10
N GLU A 52 -10.35 -1.37 10.54
CA GLU A 52 -10.77 -1.69 11.92
C GLU A 52 -10.75 -3.20 12.16
N GLU A 53 -11.31 -3.99 11.25
CA GLU A 53 -11.37 -5.46 11.36
C GLU A 53 -9.98 -6.09 11.34
N GLU A 54 -9.10 -5.65 10.44
CA GLU A 54 -7.79 -6.26 10.23
C GLU A 54 -6.73 -5.84 11.28
N ILE A 55 -6.69 -4.56 11.64
CA ILE A 55 -5.62 -4.00 12.49
C ILE A 55 -6.12 -3.23 13.71
N GLY A 56 -7.43 -3.18 13.94
CA GLY A 56 -8.00 -2.47 15.10
C GLY A 56 -7.86 -0.96 15.02
N LEU A 57 -7.73 -0.39 13.81
CA LEU A 57 -7.66 1.07 13.63
C LEU A 57 -9.08 1.65 13.67
N PRO A 58 -9.44 2.45 14.72
CA PRO A 58 -10.77 3.02 14.80
C PRO A 58 -11.03 4.00 13.64
N PRO A 59 -12.17 3.92 12.95
CA PRO A 59 -12.51 4.85 11.87
C PRO A 59 -12.49 6.32 12.29
N GLY A 60 -12.87 6.62 13.54
CA GLY A 60 -12.87 7.97 14.09
C GLY A 60 -11.49 8.62 14.22
N LEU A 61 -10.42 7.83 14.15
CA LEU A 61 -9.03 8.32 14.17
C LEU A 61 -8.48 8.64 12.78
N VAL A 62 -9.21 8.32 11.71
CA VAL A 62 -8.75 8.47 10.32
C VAL A 62 -9.35 9.71 9.69
N GLU A 63 -8.50 10.65 9.28
CA GLU A 63 -8.89 11.76 8.43
C GLU A 63 -8.64 11.37 6.97
N VAL A 64 -9.70 11.04 6.24
CA VAL A 64 -9.59 10.65 4.83
C VAL A 64 -9.30 11.89 3.98
N ILE A 65 -8.17 11.86 3.27
CA ILE A 65 -7.73 12.96 2.42
C ILE A 65 -8.32 12.83 1.02
N GLY A 66 -8.26 11.65 0.43
CA GLY A 66 -8.79 11.38 -0.90
C GLY A 66 -8.21 10.12 -1.52
N PRO A 67 -8.69 9.75 -2.72
CA PRO A 67 -8.25 8.55 -3.41
C PRO A 67 -6.94 8.77 -4.16
N LEU A 68 -6.17 7.69 -4.29
CA LEU A 68 -5.18 7.52 -5.34
C LEU A 68 -5.85 6.94 -6.61
N SER A 69 -5.10 6.84 -7.70
CA SER A 69 -5.60 6.24 -8.92
C SER A 69 -6.06 4.80 -8.70
N PRO A 70 -7.26 4.43 -9.17
CA PRO A 70 -7.69 3.05 -9.08
C PRO A 70 -6.79 2.16 -9.94
N LEU A 71 -6.53 0.95 -9.42
CA LEU A 71 -5.72 -0.07 -10.08
C LEU A 71 -6.56 -1.32 -10.34
N ILE A 72 -6.18 -2.07 -11.37
CA ILE A 72 -6.78 -3.37 -11.65
C ILE A 72 -5.74 -4.44 -11.37
N SER A 73 -6.08 -5.39 -10.49
CA SER A 73 -5.21 -6.52 -10.20
C SER A 73 -5.10 -7.47 -11.39
N LEU A 74 -4.12 -8.37 -11.37
CA LEU A 74 -3.98 -9.41 -12.40
C LEU A 74 -5.21 -10.34 -12.46
N HIS A 75 -6.01 -10.39 -11.40
CA HIS A 75 -7.28 -11.14 -11.35
C HIS A 75 -8.50 -10.31 -11.77
N GLY A 76 -8.29 -9.10 -12.33
CA GLY A 76 -9.36 -8.24 -12.81
C GLY A 76 -10.14 -7.49 -11.73
N ILE A 77 -9.66 -7.47 -10.49
CA ILE A 77 -10.30 -6.78 -9.38
C ILE A 77 -9.86 -5.31 -9.37
N LYS A 78 -10.83 -4.40 -9.42
CA LYS A 78 -10.57 -2.96 -9.27
C LYS A 78 -10.31 -2.63 -7.80
N VAL A 79 -9.18 -2.00 -7.52
CA VAL A 79 -8.76 -1.55 -6.19
C VAL A 79 -8.69 -0.03 -6.19
N THR A 80 -9.40 0.60 -5.25
CA THR A 80 -9.36 2.05 -5.05
C THR A 80 -8.69 2.33 -3.69
N PRO A 81 -7.47 2.89 -3.67
CA PRO A 81 -6.82 3.27 -2.42
C PRO A 81 -7.27 4.65 -1.97
N TYR A 82 -7.53 4.80 -0.67
CA TYR A 82 -7.83 6.08 -0.03
C TYR A 82 -6.73 6.43 0.97
N VAL A 83 -6.14 7.60 0.81
CA VAL A 83 -5.15 8.11 1.74
C VAL A 83 -5.86 8.61 2.99
N GLY A 84 -5.43 8.16 4.15
CA GLY A 84 -5.94 8.57 5.44
C GLY A 84 -4.81 8.99 6.38
N VAL A 85 -4.96 10.15 7.02
CA VAL A 85 -4.03 10.62 8.05
C VAL A 85 -4.51 10.13 9.41
N ILE A 86 -3.61 9.52 10.17
CA ILE A 86 -3.88 8.95 11.49
C ILE A 86 -2.95 9.57 12.54
N PRO A 87 -3.29 9.47 13.86
CA PRO A 87 -2.37 9.89 14.90
C PRO A 87 -1.01 9.21 14.80
N ASP A 88 0.03 9.89 15.27
CA ASP A 88 1.40 9.39 15.28
C ASP A 88 1.53 8.06 16.05
N PHE A 89 0.78 7.92 17.10
CA PHE A 89 0.74 6.69 17.89
C PHE A 89 -0.67 6.09 17.91
N VAL A 90 -0.77 4.85 17.40
CA VAL A 90 -1.99 4.02 17.47
C VAL A 90 -1.59 2.64 17.97
N GLU A 91 -2.34 2.15 18.95
CA GLU A 91 -2.20 0.77 19.40
C GLU A 91 -2.97 -0.16 18.46
N TYR A 92 -2.25 -0.88 17.62
CA TYR A 92 -2.85 -1.83 16.68
C TYR A 92 -3.15 -3.16 17.33
N ARG A 93 -4.25 -3.78 16.87
CA ARG A 93 -4.65 -5.14 17.24
C ARG A 93 -4.88 -5.93 15.97
N ALA A 94 -3.88 -6.68 15.57
CA ALA A 94 -3.97 -7.52 14.38
C ALA A 94 -4.99 -8.64 14.57
N ASN A 95 -5.82 -8.86 13.56
CA ASN A 95 -6.62 -10.08 13.47
C ASN A 95 -5.72 -11.21 12.99
N ASP A 96 -5.29 -12.08 13.88
CA ASP A 96 -4.30 -13.14 13.64
C ASP A 96 -4.71 -14.12 12.53
N ALA A 97 -6.03 -14.25 12.27
CA ALA A 97 -6.52 -15.09 11.17
C ALA A 97 -6.15 -14.53 9.78
N GLU A 98 -5.97 -13.22 9.67
CA GLU A 98 -5.73 -12.53 8.40
C GLU A 98 -4.37 -11.83 8.34
N ILE A 99 -3.88 -11.33 9.46
CA ILE A 99 -2.70 -10.44 9.56
C ILE A 99 -1.65 -11.05 10.47
N ALA A 100 -0.46 -11.29 9.93
CA ALA A 100 0.69 -11.79 10.67
C ALA A 100 1.45 -10.68 11.41
N ALA A 101 1.52 -9.47 10.83
CA ALA A 101 2.20 -8.33 11.41
C ALA A 101 1.62 -7.00 10.92
N VAL A 102 1.72 -5.98 11.76
CA VAL A 102 1.49 -4.57 11.40
C VAL A 102 2.81 -3.85 11.62
N PHE A 103 3.26 -3.11 10.62
CA PHE A 103 4.52 -2.37 10.69
C PHE A 103 4.43 -1.04 9.98
N SER A 104 5.32 -0.14 10.27
CA SER A 104 5.39 1.16 9.60
C SER A 104 6.74 1.38 8.95
N VAL A 105 6.72 2.16 7.87
CA VAL A 105 7.91 2.52 7.10
C VAL A 105 7.90 4.03 6.87
N PRO A 106 8.99 4.74 7.20
CA PRO A 106 9.09 6.18 6.93
C PRO A 106 8.88 6.48 5.43
N LEU A 107 8.11 7.52 5.12
CA LEU A 107 7.94 7.98 3.73
C LEU A 107 9.27 8.35 3.09
N GLU A 108 10.20 8.89 3.88
CA GLU A 108 11.54 9.24 3.41
C GLU A 108 12.33 8.03 2.86
N PHE A 109 12.07 6.84 3.38
CA PHE A 109 12.66 5.60 2.85
C PHE A 109 12.30 5.43 1.36
N PHE A 110 11.02 5.57 1.01
CA PHE A 110 10.55 5.41 -0.36
C PHE A 110 10.94 6.58 -1.27
N ARG A 111 11.04 7.79 -0.72
CA ARG A 111 11.41 8.99 -1.47
C ARG A 111 12.76 8.84 -2.15
N LYS A 112 13.69 8.14 -1.53
CA LYS A 112 15.02 7.84 -2.09
C LYS A 112 15.02 6.76 -3.15
N ASP A 113 13.86 6.11 -3.38
CA ASP A 113 13.69 4.98 -4.30
C ASP A 113 14.77 3.88 -4.10
N PRO A 114 14.91 3.32 -2.88
CA PRO A 114 15.93 2.34 -2.58
C PRO A 114 15.50 0.94 -3.03
N ARG A 115 15.07 0.85 -4.29
CA ARG A 115 14.60 -0.42 -4.84
C ARG A 115 15.71 -1.46 -4.86
N GLU A 116 15.36 -2.66 -4.44
CA GLU A 116 16.22 -3.83 -4.51
C GLU A 116 16.17 -4.46 -5.91
N HIS A 117 15.00 -4.35 -6.55
CA HIS A 117 14.76 -4.93 -7.85
C HIS A 117 13.68 -4.15 -8.61
N THR A 118 13.64 -4.31 -9.95
CA THR A 118 12.58 -3.77 -10.80
C THR A 118 11.94 -4.90 -11.57
N HIS A 119 10.63 -5.07 -11.41
CA HIS A 119 9.84 -6.05 -12.15
C HIS A 119 9.23 -5.40 -13.38
N ARG A 120 9.54 -5.93 -14.56
CA ARG A 120 8.84 -5.53 -15.78
C ARG A 120 7.58 -6.36 -15.91
N ILE A 121 6.44 -5.69 -16.04
CA ILE A 121 5.12 -6.29 -16.24
C ILE A 121 4.52 -5.69 -17.50
N ASP A 122 4.25 -6.52 -18.50
CA ASP A 122 3.57 -6.10 -19.72
C ASP A 122 2.07 -6.39 -19.56
N TYR A 123 1.25 -5.33 -19.59
CA TYR A 123 -0.18 -5.42 -19.41
C TYR A 123 -0.91 -4.45 -20.35
N GLN A 124 -1.88 -4.94 -21.10
CA GLN A 124 -2.69 -4.16 -22.06
C GLN A 124 -1.86 -3.28 -23.01
N GLY A 125 -0.77 -3.85 -23.55
CA GLY A 125 0.09 -3.17 -24.50
C GLY A 125 1.02 -2.10 -23.91
N ARG A 126 1.11 -2.03 -22.59
CA ARG A 126 2.03 -1.14 -21.88
C ARG A 126 2.98 -1.93 -20.98
N SER A 127 4.21 -1.45 -20.91
CA SER A 127 5.19 -1.98 -19.95
C SER A 127 5.16 -1.17 -18.66
N TRP A 128 5.13 -1.89 -17.55
CA TRP A 128 5.24 -1.35 -16.20
C TRP A 128 6.56 -1.78 -15.60
N TYR A 129 7.25 -0.86 -14.98
CA TYR A 129 8.52 -1.09 -14.29
C TYR A 129 8.28 -0.88 -12.79
N VAL A 130 7.87 -1.94 -12.12
CA VAL A 130 7.42 -1.91 -10.73
C VAL A 130 8.60 -2.17 -9.80
N PRO A 131 8.92 -1.25 -8.88
CA PRO A 131 9.99 -1.49 -7.92
C PRO A 131 9.58 -2.52 -6.89
N SER A 132 10.57 -3.24 -6.36
CA SER A 132 10.42 -3.96 -5.11
C SER A 132 11.41 -3.41 -4.10
N TYR A 133 10.91 -3.17 -2.89
CA TYR A 133 11.66 -2.62 -1.79
C TYR A 133 11.83 -3.67 -0.70
N ARG A 134 12.92 -3.59 0.03
CA ARG A 134 13.11 -4.37 1.24
C ARG A 134 13.28 -3.44 2.42
N TYR A 135 12.41 -3.60 3.40
CA TYR A 135 12.48 -2.88 4.66
C TYR A 135 12.53 -3.91 5.81
N GLY A 136 13.71 -4.09 6.41
CA GLY A 136 13.91 -5.19 7.35
C GLY A 136 13.70 -6.55 6.67
N GLU A 137 12.80 -7.33 7.22
CA GLU A 137 12.41 -8.64 6.68
C GLU A 137 11.28 -8.55 5.62
N TYR A 138 10.68 -7.36 5.44
CA TYR A 138 9.51 -7.18 4.60
C TYR A 138 9.88 -6.85 3.16
N LYS A 139 9.30 -7.59 2.23
CA LYS A 139 9.37 -7.30 0.79
C LYS A 139 8.10 -6.57 0.37
N ILE A 140 8.25 -5.37 -0.15
CA ILE A 140 7.17 -4.49 -0.59
C ILE A 140 7.21 -4.38 -2.11
N TRP A 141 6.22 -4.93 -2.81
CA TRP A 141 6.19 -5.00 -4.26
C TRP A 141 4.75 -5.03 -4.81
N GLY A 142 4.57 -5.24 -6.10
CA GLY A 142 3.27 -5.38 -6.73
C GLY A 142 2.41 -4.12 -6.65
N LEU A 143 1.09 -4.28 -6.50
CA LEU A 143 0.15 -3.15 -6.41
C LEU A 143 0.48 -2.24 -5.23
N THR A 144 0.93 -2.78 -4.12
CA THR A 144 1.35 -2.01 -2.94
C THR A 144 2.47 -1.04 -3.30
N ALA A 145 3.49 -1.49 -4.01
CA ALA A 145 4.59 -0.63 -4.46
C ALA A 145 4.12 0.43 -5.48
N ILE A 146 3.21 0.10 -6.38
CA ILE A 146 2.62 1.05 -7.34
C ILE A 146 1.90 2.17 -6.60
N MET A 147 1.08 1.85 -5.61
CA MET A 147 0.39 2.84 -4.78
C MET A 147 1.36 3.75 -4.03
N ILE A 148 2.42 3.17 -3.48
CA ILE A 148 3.46 3.92 -2.77
C ILE A 148 4.17 4.89 -3.71
N VAL A 149 4.55 4.45 -4.91
CA VAL A 149 5.21 5.33 -5.90
C VAL A 149 4.31 6.51 -6.28
N GLU A 150 3.03 6.27 -6.54
CA GLU A 150 2.08 7.37 -6.82
C GLU A 150 2.01 8.36 -5.67
N LEU A 151 1.88 7.87 -4.45
CA LEU A 151 1.82 8.70 -3.25
C LEU A 151 3.09 9.54 -3.07
N ILE A 152 4.26 8.93 -3.19
CA ILE A 152 5.56 9.61 -3.05
C ILE A 152 5.73 10.67 -4.14
N ASN A 153 5.34 10.39 -5.37
CA ASN A 153 5.38 11.37 -6.45
C ASN A 153 4.45 12.57 -6.17
N LEU A 154 3.25 12.32 -5.62
CA LEU A 154 2.31 13.38 -5.26
C LEU A 154 2.80 14.24 -4.10
N LEU A 155 3.39 13.63 -3.07
CA LEU A 155 3.80 14.34 -1.87
C LEU A 155 5.14 15.08 -2.02
N TYR A 156 6.08 14.53 -2.79
CA TYR A 156 7.46 15.00 -2.83
C TYR A 156 7.98 15.35 -4.23
N ASP A 157 7.14 15.25 -5.27
CA ASP A 157 7.58 15.42 -6.67
C ASP A 157 8.83 14.56 -6.99
N ALA A 158 8.81 13.31 -6.53
CA ALA A 158 9.97 12.42 -6.62
C ALA A 158 10.27 11.95 -8.03
N LYS A 159 9.32 12.06 -8.97
CA LYS A 159 9.46 11.73 -10.39
C LYS A 159 9.92 10.29 -10.66
N ILE A 160 9.46 9.35 -9.82
CA ILE A 160 9.71 7.94 -10.02
C ILE A 160 8.77 7.44 -11.11
N SER A 161 9.32 6.99 -12.24
CA SER A 161 8.51 6.50 -13.36
C SER A 161 8.18 5.02 -13.20
N LEU A 162 6.91 4.66 -13.44
CA LEU A 162 6.46 3.28 -13.55
C LEU A 162 6.38 2.80 -15.01
N HIS A 163 6.58 3.68 -15.99
CA HIS A 163 6.45 3.38 -17.43
C HIS A 163 7.75 3.49 -18.20
N GLN A 164 8.83 3.87 -17.54
CA GLN A 164 10.16 3.90 -18.10
C GLN A 164 11.10 3.10 -17.22
N PRO A 165 12.04 2.33 -17.82
CA PRO A 165 13.01 1.59 -17.04
C PRO A 165 13.90 2.56 -16.26
N PRO A 166 14.27 2.23 -15.01
CA PRO A 166 15.23 3.03 -14.27
C PRO A 166 16.59 3.01 -14.97
N LYS A 167 17.40 4.05 -14.74
CA LYS A 167 18.72 4.18 -15.40
C LYS A 167 19.60 2.96 -15.20
N SER A 168 19.53 2.31 -14.05
CA SER A 168 20.26 1.09 -13.75
C SER A 168 19.80 -0.14 -14.54
N PHE A 169 18.61 -0.09 -15.13
CA PHE A 169 18.02 -1.20 -15.92
C PHE A 169 18.53 -1.22 -17.36
N ILE A 170 19.06 -0.10 -17.85
CA ILE A 170 19.48 0.07 -19.25
C ILE A 170 20.90 -0.49 -19.47
N ASN A 171 21.64 -0.78 -18.43
CA ASN A 171 23.04 -1.19 -18.45
C ASN A 171 23.26 -2.71 -18.27
N ILE A 172 22.24 -3.51 -18.58
CA ILE A 172 22.34 -4.99 -18.57
C ILE A 172 22.24 -5.52 -19.98
#